data_502d929e5b40bb33a710119813494517
#
_entry.id   502d929e5b40bb33a710119813494517
#
_cell.length_a   1.000
_cell.length_b   1.000
_cell.length_c   1.000
_cell.angle_alpha   90.00
_cell.angle_beta   90.00
_cell.angle_gamma   90.00
#
_symmetry.space_group_name_H-M   'P 1'
#
loop_
_entity.id
_entity.type
_entity.pdbx_description
1 polymer ?
#
loop_
_entity_poly.entity_id
_entity_poly.type
_entity_poly.pdbx_seq_one_letter_code
_entity_poly.pdbx_strand_id
1 'polypeptide(L)'
;EKKSELNFDPLTEVNSFEDLRKFPLFEDEWLRGGPVRRWVPKGLENEPTYVFETGGTTGIPKSRVVMRDHWRDYEMFSHTLPDEYFPKGSNWLMLGPSGPRRLRLAVEHLAQYRGGISFCIDLDPRWVVKLIKKGWMEHLEEYKKHCIDQAVTVLTAGHDIKCMFATPKLLDQLCTALEERGTSIKEVGITGIFSGGTEFTPQWTRYCIEELFGGPTEQSGIYMTPTYGNTLMGLACSKPVTAEEKYKISYYAPQPRAVVEVVSFDDHNEVVGYGDTGRVKLTTLTDELFIPGFLERDEGEREEPFETFPWDGVSGVRPFHEIAQSTTVGVY
;
A
#
# COMPACT_ATOMS: atom_id res chain seq x y z
N GLU A 1 12.83 24.52 -9.50
CA GLU A 1 12.09 25.80 -9.70
C GLU A 1 11.95 26.61 -8.40
N LYS A 2 12.05 25.99 -7.21
CA LYS A 2 11.93 26.68 -5.89
C LYS A 2 13.25 26.95 -5.19
N LYS A 3 14.41 26.70 -5.79
CA LYS A 3 15.71 26.97 -5.16
C LYS A 3 15.85 28.44 -4.71
N SER A 4 15.25 29.37 -5.42
CA SER A 4 15.27 30.80 -5.08
C SER A 4 14.36 31.16 -3.89
N GLU A 5 13.49 30.26 -3.46
CA GLU A 5 12.59 30.45 -2.30
C GLU A 5 13.17 29.87 -1.01
N LEU A 6 14.28 29.12 -1.10
CA LEU A 6 14.97 28.57 0.06
C LEU A 6 15.91 29.60 0.65
N ASN A 7 15.92 29.71 1.98
CA ASN A 7 16.85 30.58 2.72
C ASN A 7 18.24 29.94 2.95
N PHE A 8 18.54 28.84 2.23
CA PHE A 8 19.80 28.08 2.34
C PHE A 8 20.15 27.45 0.98
N ASP A 9 21.42 27.07 0.79
CA ASP A 9 21.86 26.31 -0.39
C ASP A 9 21.79 24.80 -0.12
N PRO A 10 20.82 24.09 -0.73
CA PRO A 10 20.64 22.66 -0.49
C PRO A 10 21.84 21.79 -0.94
N LEU A 11 22.72 22.30 -1.80
CA LEU A 11 23.90 21.55 -2.28
C LEU A 11 25.08 21.59 -1.31
N THR A 12 25.10 22.55 -0.41
CA THR A 12 26.22 22.76 0.53
C THR A 12 25.81 22.68 1.99
N GLU A 13 24.52 22.88 2.29
CA GLU A 13 24.02 23.00 3.67
C GLU A 13 23.14 21.83 4.10
N VAL A 14 22.94 20.82 3.25
CA VAL A 14 22.25 19.56 3.60
C VAL A 14 23.30 18.47 3.69
N ASN A 15 23.68 18.10 4.91
CA ASN A 15 24.73 17.13 5.19
C ASN A 15 24.27 15.97 6.09
N SER A 16 23.06 16.07 6.62
CA SER A 16 22.45 15.07 7.49
C SER A 16 20.96 14.88 7.21
N PHE A 17 20.37 13.85 7.78
CA PHE A 17 18.92 13.65 7.70
C PHE A 17 18.13 14.77 8.40
N GLU A 18 18.66 15.29 9.52
CA GLU A 18 18.08 16.42 10.25
C GLU A 18 18.03 17.70 9.42
N ASP A 19 18.99 17.91 8.53
CA ASP A 19 18.99 19.08 7.65
C ASP A 19 17.81 19.10 6.67
N LEU A 20 17.16 17.96 6.44
CA LEU A 20 15.95 17.89 5.61
C LEU A 20 14.79 18.69 6.22
N ARG A 21 14.81 18.93 7.54
CA ARG A 21 13.81 19.77 8.23
C ARG A 21 13.88 21.25 7.85
N LYS A 22 14.99 21.68 7.20
CA LYS A 22 15.12 23.03 6.64
C LYS A 22 14.22 23.24 5.41
N PHE A 23 13.79 22.16 4.74
CA PHE A 23 12.89 22.26 3.60
C PHE A 23 11.44 22.47 4.08
N PRO A 24 10.64 23.24 3.33
CA PRO A 24 9.21 23.24 3.56
C PRO A 24 8.63 21.86 3.30
N LEU A 25 7.53 21.54 3.97
CA LEU A 25 6.80 20.33 3.71
C LEU A 25 6.37 20.26 2.24
N PHE A 26 6.48 19.07 1.67
CA PHE A 26 6.00 18.81 0.32
C PHE A 26 4.47 18.80 0.31
N GLU A 27 3.86 19.47 -0.67
CA GLU A 27 2.42 19.49 -0.86
C GLU A 27 2.04 18.59 -2.03
N ASP A 28 1.25 17.58 -1.77
CA ASP A 28 0.85 16.61 -2.79
C ASP A 28 -0.05 17.21 -3.90
N GLU A 29 -0.62 18.39 -3.65
CA GLU A 29 -1.32 19.19 -4.67
C GLU A 29 -0.39 19.56 -5.85
N TRP A 30 0.91 19.66 -5.62
CA TRP A 30 1.89 19.92 -6.69
C TRP A 30 1.94 18.79 -7.74
N LEU A 31 1.46 17.61 -7.40
CA LEU A 31 1.36 16.48 -8.32
C LEU A 31 0.12 16.54 -9.22
N ARG A 32 -0.78 17.52 -9.01
CA ARG A 32 -1.98 17.65 -9.84
C ARG A 32 -1.72 18.43 -11.09
N GLY A 33 -2.26 17.95 -12.23
CA GLY A 33 -2.24 18.64 -13.53
C GLY A 33 -0.84 18.97 -14.05
N GLY A 34 -0.80 19.88 -15.07
CA GLY A 34 0.39 20.45 -15.70
C GLY A 34 1.25 19.43 -16.41
N PRO A 35 2.33 19.78 -17.12
CA PRO A 35 3.08 18.76 -17.83
C PRO A 35 3.75 17.81 -16.83
N VAL A 36 3.30 16.53 -16.82
CA VAL A 36 3.77 15.50 -15.88
C VAL A 36 5.29 15.27 -16.00
N ARG A 37 5.87 15.49 -17.17
CA ARG A 37 7.32 15.38 -17.39
C ARG A 37 8.17 16.35 -16.59
N ARG A 38 7.58 17.41 -15.99
CA ARG A 38 8.32 18.29 -15.05
C ARG A 38 8.86 17.56 -13.84
N TRP A 39 8.31 16.39 -13.55
CA TRP A 39 8.73 15.53 -12.42
C TRP A 39 9.78 14.48 -12.81
N VAL A 40 10.18 14.41 -14.09
CA VAL A 40 11.29 13.55 -14.52
C VAL A 40 12.60 14.22 -14.09
N PRO A 41 13.43 13.56 -13.28
CA PRO A 41 14.72 14.12 -12.87
C PRO A 41 15.65 14.34 -14.05
N LYS A 42 16.49 15.38 -13.96
CA LYS A 42 17.53 15.61 -14.94
C LYS A 42 18.50 14.43 -15.00
N GLY A 43 18.79 13.96 -16.21
CA GLY A 43 19.62 12.79 -16.44
C GLY A 43 18.84 11.48 -16.59
N LEU A 44 17.53 11.48 -16.31
CA LEU A 44 16.66 10.30 -16.46
C LEU A 44 15.60 10.48 -17.58
N GLU A 45 15.77 11.47 -18.44
CA GLU A 45 14.78 11.82 -19.48
C GLU A 45 14.53 10.71 -20.51
N ASN A 46 15.50 9.83 -20.71
CA ASN A 46 15.45 8.72 -21.66
C ASN A 46 15.08 7.37 -21.01
N GLU A 47 14.89 7.33 -19.69
CA GLU A 47 14.47 6.10 -19.02
C GLU A 47 13.00 5.76 -19.33
N PRO A 48 12.64 4.47 -19.41
CA PRO A 48 11.24 4.05 -19.50
C PRO A 48 10.44 4.66 -18.35
N THR A 49 9.33 5.30 -18.67
CA THR A 49 8.59 6.11 -17.72
C THR A 49 7.15 5.66 -17.62
N TYR A 50 6.68 5.47 -16.39
CA TYR A 50 5.30 5.14 -16.07
C TYR A 50 4.66 6.31 -15.31
N VAL A 51 3.35 6.47 -15.45
CA VAL A 51 2.57 7.43 -14.67
C VAL A 51 1.62 6.67 -13.75
N PHE A 52 1.76 6.89 -12.45
CA PHE A 52 0.82 6.39 -11.46
C PHE A 52 -0.09 7.52 -11.02
N GLU A 53 -1.38 7.22 -10.92
CA GLU A 53 -2.39 8.19 -10.54
C GLU A 53 -3.18 7.72 -9.31
N THR A 54 -3.57 8.68 -8.49
CA THR A 54 -4.55 8.43 -7.42
C THR A 54 -5.96 8.28 -8.00
N GLY A 55 -6.93 7.83 -7.19
CA GLY A 55 -8.31 7.60 -7.63
C GLY A 55 -9.06 8.78 -8.21
N GLY A 56 -8.58 10.01 -8.01
CA GLY A 56 -9.23 11.21 -8.54
C GLY A 56 -10.62 11.49 -7.97
N THR A 57 -10.91 11.03 -6.75
CA THR A 57 -12.23 11.19 -6.09
C THR A 57 -12.62 12.65 -5.88
N THR A 58 -11.63 13.54 -5.76
CA THR A 58 -11.80 14.97 -5.45
C THR A 58 -11.47 15.91 -6.62
N GLY A 59 -11.29 15.37 -7.84
CA GLY A 59 -10.97 16.20 -9.03
C GLY A 59 -9.86 15.61 -9.89
N ILE A 60 -8.91 16.45 -10.34
CA ILE A 60 -7.76 15.98 -11.15
C ILE A 60 -6.91 15.03 -10.31
N PRO A 61 -6.63 13.80 -10.77
CA PRO A 61 -5.78 12.87 -10.05
C PRO A 61 -4.38 13.44 -9.82
N LYS A 62 -3.76 13.07 -8.69
CA LYS A 62 -2.34 13.29 -8.49
C LYS A 62 -1.59 12.29 -9.36
N SER A 63 -0.58 12.77 -10.08
CA SER A 63 0.20 11.95 -10.99
C SER A 63 1.66 11.94 -10.57
N ARG A 64 2.21 10.77 -10.29
CA ARG A 64 3.62 10.54 -10.06
C ARG A 64 4.25 9.87 -11.28
N VAL A 65 5.37 10.41 -11.72
CA VAL A 65 6.24 9.75 -12.70
C VAL A 65 7.16 8.78 -11.96
N VAL A 66 7.31 7.58 -12.48
CA VAL A 66 8.15 6.52 -11.91
C VAL A 66 8.86 5.79 -13.03
N MET A 67 10.10 5.41 -12.81
CA MET A 67 10.90 4.62 -13.74
C MET A 67 11.22 3.23 -13.19
N ARG A 68 11.98 3.14 -12.09
CA ARG A 68 12.44 1.88 -11.48
C ARG A 68 12.06 1.74 -10.02
N ASP A 69 11.68 2.82 -9.34
CA ASP A 69 11.40 2.82 -7.90
C ASP A 69 10.35 1.79 -7.49
N HIS A 70 9.28 1.64 -8.30
CA HIS A 70 8.23 0.67 -8.00
C HIS A 70 8.72 -0.79 -8.06
N TRP A 71 9.68 -1.10 -8.92
CA TRP A 71 10.28 -2.43 -8.96
C TRP A 71 11.10 -2.69 -7.70
N ARG A 72 12.00 -1.77 -7.38
CA ARG A 72 12.86 -1.86 -6.19
C ARG A 72 12.08 -1.99 -4.90
N ASP A 73 10.97 -1.26 -4.76
CA ASP A 73 10.09 -1.38 -3.59
C ASP A 73 9.54 -2.80 -3.44
N TYR A 74 9.10 -3.41 -4.53
CA TYR A 74 8.52 -4.77 -4.48
C TYR A 74 9.57 -5.89 -4.46
N GLU A 75 10.75 -5.65 -5.01
CA GLU A 75 11.90 -6.53 -4.82
C GLU A 75 12.32 -6.57 -3.33
N MET A 76 12.41 -5.42 -2.67
CA MET A 76 12.65 -5.34 -1.23
C MET A 76 11.53 -6.03 -0.43
N PHE A 77 10.28 -5.75 -0.76
CA PHE A 77 9.14 -6.43 -0.15
C PHE A 77 9.21 -7.95 -0.32
N SER A 78 9.62 -8.44 -1.49
CA SER A 78 9.80 -9.87 -1.75
C SER A 78 10.72 -10.54 -0.73
N HIS A 79 11.75 -9.84 -0.23
CA HIS A 79 12.68 -10.38 0.77
C HIS A 79 12.08 -10.50 2.17
N THR A 80 10.96 -9.84 2.45
CA THR A 80 10.23 -9.96 3.72
C THR A 80 9.16 -11.05 3.70
N LEU A 81 8.86 -11.62 2.53
CA LEU A 81 7.85 -12.66 2.36
C LEU A 81 8.46 -14.04 2.64
N PRO A 82 7.90 -14.83 3.58
CA PRO A 82 8.36 -16.19 3.84
C PRO A 82 8.14 -17.10 2.61
N ASP A 83 9.21 -17.74 2.12
CA ASP A 83 9.15 -18.62 0.93
C ASP A 83 8.21 -19.83 1.14
N GLU A 84 7.95 -20.24 2.37
CA GLU A 84 7.00 -21.29 2.72
C GLU A 84 5.58 -20.97 2.30
N TYR A 85 5.14 -19.72 2.50
CA TYR A 85 3.77 -19.27 2.19
C TYR A 85 3.68 -18.50 0.87
N PHE A 86 4.78 -17.95 0.42
CA PHE A 86 4.92 -17.30 -0.88
C PHE A 86 5.97 -18.02 -1.74
N PRO A 87 5.69 -19.25 -2.20
CA PRO A 87 6.69 -20.05 -2.87
C PRO A 87 7.19 -19.39 -4.16
N LYS A 88 8.50 -19.51 -4.42
CA LYS A 88 9.09 -19.07 -5.69
C LYS A 88 8.56 -19.92 -6.84
N GLY A 89 8.33 -19.31 -7.99
CA GLY A 89 7.75 -19.98 -9.16
C GLY A 89 6.22 -20.11 -9.13
N SER A 90 5.56 -19.75 -8.02
CA SER A 90 4.10 -19.83 -7.89
C SER A 90 3.39 -18.72 -8.61
N ASN A 91 2.17 -19.00 -9.08
CA ASN A 91 1.31 -18.01 -9.70
C ASN A 91 0.55 -17.17 -8.66
N TRP A 92 0.19 -15.98 -9.08
CA TRP A 92 -0.41 -14.95 -8.24
C TRP A 92 -1.75 -14.49 -8.78
N LEU A 93 -2.67 -14.15 -7.90
CA LEU A 93 -3.90 -13.42 -8.24
C LEU A 93 -3.84 -12.00 -7.70
N MET A 94 -4.14 -11.02 -8.54
CA MET A 94 -4.35 -9.64 -8.14
C MET A 94 -5.83 -9.31 -8.18
N LEU A 95 -6.45 -9.16 -7.02
CA LEU A 95 -7.85 -8.77 -6.83
C LEU A 95 -7.91 -7.41 -6.14
N GLY A 96 -7.91 -6.35 -6.92
CA GLY A 96 -7.89 -4.99 -6.39
C GLY A 96 -7.95 -3.95 -7.49
N PRO A 97 -7.85 -2.65 -7.13
CA PRO A 97 -7.90 -1.58 -8.10
C PRO A 97 -6.84 -1.73 -9.18
N SER A 98 -7.26 -1.92 -10.43
CA SER A 98 -6.43 -1.91 -11.64
C SER A 98 -6.42 -0.51 -12.29
N GLY A 99 -5.99 -0.41 -13.54
CA GLY A 99 -5.89 0.84 -14.29
C GLY A 99 -4.55 1.54 -14.10
N PRO A 100 -4.45 2.87 -14.24
CA PRO A 100 -3.20 3.61 -14.18
C PRO A 100 -2.66 3.71 -12.73
N ARG A 101 -2.86 2.68 -11.94
CA ARG A 101 -2.42 2.61 -10.56
C ARG A 101 -1.17 1.76 -10.45
N ARG A 102 -0.32 2.18 -9.52
CA ARG A 102 0.91 1.47 -9.16
C ARG A 102 0.67 -0.01 -8.84
N LEU A 103 -0.44 -0.33 -8.21
CA LEU A 103 -0.68 -1.63 -7.59
C LEU A 103 -0.60 -2.80 -8.59
N ARG A 104 -1.29 -2.70 -9.73
CA ARG A 104 -1.25 -3.75 -10.76
C ARG A 104 0.17 -4.05 -11.21
N LEU A 105 0.88 -3.04 -11.70
CA LEU A 105 2.25 -3.20 -12.19
C LEU A 105 3.20 -3.72 -11.12
N ALA A 106 2.97 -3.31 -9.88
CA ALA A 106 3.77 -3.75 -8.74
C ALA A 106 3.55 -5.23 -8.40
N VAL A 107 2.28 -5.69 -8.40
CA VAL A 107 1.97 -7.11 -8.18
C VAL A 107 2.47 -7.97 -9.33
N GLU A 108 2.31 -7.52 -10.58
CA GLU A 108 2.86 -8.21 -11.75
C GLU A 108 4.39 -8.33 -11.65
N HIS A 109 5.08 -7.26 -11.28
CA HIS A 109 6.53 -7.29 -11.10
C HIS A 109 6.95 -8.21 -9.96
N LEU A 110 6.27 -8.16 -8.82
CA LEU A 110 6.53 -9.03 -7.67
C LEU A 110 6.39 -10.51 -8.06
N ALA A 111 5.33 -10.88 -8.76
CA ALA A 111 5.12 -12.23 -9.23
C ALA A 111 6.25 -12.69 -10.16
N GLN A 112 6.61 -11.88 -11.15
CA GLN A 112 7.69 -12.17 -12.09
C GLN A 112 9.07 -12.24 -11.41
N TYR A 113 9.36 -11.33 -10.48
CA TYR A 113 10.60 -11.33 -9.70
C TYR A 113 10.75 -12.61 -8.87
N ARG A 114 9.64 -13.17 -8.39
CA ARG A 114 9.60 -14.46 -7.71
C ARG A 114 9.48 -15.66 -8.66
N GLY A 115 9.53 -15.45 -9.96
CA GLY A 115 9.53 -16.51 -10.99
C GLY A 115 8.15 -17.04 -11.35
N GLY A 116 7.08 -16.35 -10.94
CA GLY A 116 5.68 -16.71 -11.23
C GLY A 116 5.00 -15.83 -12.26
N ILE A 117 3.70 -16.03 -12.44
CA ILE A 117 2.83 -15.29 -13.35
C ILE A 117 1.70 -14.65 -12.53
N SER A 118 1.34 -13.41 -12.83
CA SER A 118 0.21 -12.73 -12.20
C SER A 118 -1.04 -12.77 -13.08
N PHE A 119 -2.13 -13.23 -12.50
CA PHE A 119 -3.49 -13.11 -13.04
C PHE A 119 -4.15 -11.88 -12.41
N CYS A 120 -4.51 -10.90 -13.23
CA CYS A 120 -5.07 -9.65 -12.74
C CYS A 120 -6.55 -9.54 -13.08
N ILE A 121 -7.37 -9.26 -12.07
CA ILE A 121 -8.79 -8.94 -12.26
C ILE A 121 -8.93 -7.44 -12.50
N ASP A 122 -9.64 -7.06 -13.54
CA ASP A 122 -9.85 -5.66 -13.90
C ASP A 122 -10.95 -5.04 -13.03
N LEU A 123 -10.53 -4.24 -12.05
CA LEU A 123 -11.41 -3.40 -11.24
C LEU A 123 -11.09 -1.93 -11.47
N ASP A 124 -12.02 -1.20 -12.11
CA ASP A 124 -11.86 0.24 -12.34
C ASP A 124 -12.39 1.06 -11.16
N PRO A 125 -11.50 1.63 -10.33
CA PRO A 125 -11.89 2.43 -9.18
C PRO A 125 -12.61 3.74 -9.57
N ARG A 126 -12.38 4.26 -10.77
CA ARG A 126 -13.06 5.48 -11.24
C ARG A 126 -14.52 5.18 -11.59
N TRP A 127 -14.78 3.99 -12.13
CA TRP A 127 -16.14 3.54 -12.40
C TRP A 127 -16.89 3.31 -11.08
N VAL A 128 -16.27 2.67 -10.10
CA VAL A 128 -16.83 2.49 -8.75
C VAL A 128 -17.24 3.84 -8.15
N VAL A 129 -16.33 4.82 -8.13
CA VAL A 129 -16.63 6.18 -7.62
C VAL A 129 -17.77 6.84 -8.39
N LYS A 130 -17.84 6.65 -9.72
CA LYS A 130 -18.93 7.19 -10.53
C LYS A 130 -20.28 6.58 -10.18
N LEU A 131 -20.33 5.25 -9.97
CA LEU A 131 -21.56 4.55 -9.57
C LEU A 131 -22.06 5.07 -8.22
N ILE A 132 -21.16 5.21 -7.23
CA ILE A 132 -21.49 5.75 -5.91
C ILE A 132 -22.04 7.17 -6.01
N LYS A 133 -21.34 8.06 -6.72
CA LYS A 133 -21.76 9.47 -6.89
C LYS A 133 -23.13 9.60 -7.57
N LYS A 134 -23.52 8.62 -8.37
CA LYS A 134 -24.83 8.56 -9.03
C LYS A 134 -25.90 7.83 -8.22
N GLY A 135 -25.55 7.24 -7.07
CA GLY A 135 -26.46 6.42 -6.27
C GLY A 135 -26.86 5.08 -6.96
N TRP A 136 -26.11 4.62 -7.94
CA TRP A 136 -26.39 3.39 -8.69
C TRP A 136 -25.82 2.17 -7.94
N MET A 137 -26.36 1.90 -6.77
CA MET A 137 -25.83 0.89 -5.87
C MET A 137 -26.03 -0.54 -6.40
N GLU A 138 -27.13 -0.84 -7.07
CA GLU A 138 -27.37 -2.13 -7.71
C GLU A 138 -26.28 -2.45 -8.76
N HIS A 139 -25.98 -1.50 -9.64
CA HIS A 139 -24.91 -1.67 -10.63
C HIS A 139 -23.51 -1.79 -9.99
N LEU A 140 -23.31 -1.14 -8.84
CA LEU A 140 -22.08 -1.29 -8.09
C LEU A 140 -21.91 -2.72 -7.56
N GLU A 141 -22.97 -3.28 -6.99
CA GLU A 141 -22.95 -4.66 -6.49
C GLU A 141 -22.82 -5.69 -7.62
N GLU A 142 -23.50 -5.49 -8.75
CA GLU A 142 -23.32 -6.31 -9.96
C GLU A 142 -21.86 -6.28 -10.45
N TYR A 143 -21.24 -5.10 -10.50
CA TYR A 143 -19.86 -4.95 -10.93
C TYR A 143 -18.87 -5.62 -9.99
N LYS A 144 -19.05 -5.46 -8.68
CA LYS A 144 -18.23 -6.16 -7.68
C LYS A 144 -18.38 -7.67 -7.80
N LYS A 145 -19.62 -8.15 -7.89
CA LYS A 145 -19.91 -9.59 -8.08
C LYS A 145 -19.22 -10.12 -9.32
N HIS A 146 -19.26 -9.39 -10.44
CA HIS A 146 -18.56 -9.78 -11.66
C HIS A 146 -17.04 -9.93 -11.42
N CYS A 147 -16.40 -9.00 -10.71
CA CYS A 147 -14.98 -9.11 -10.36
C CYS A 147 -14.70 -10.34 -9.48
N ILE A 148 -15.55 -10.60 -8.49
CA ILE A 148 -15.42 -11.77 -7.61
C ILE A 148 -15.63 -13.07 -8.40
N ASP A 149 -16.64 -13.16 -9.26
CA ASP A 149 -16.90 -14.34 -10.09
C ASP A 149 -15.73 -14.65 -11.02
N GLN A 150 -15.06 -13.63 -11.58
CA GLN A 150 -13.84 -13.82 -12.36
C GLN A 150 -12.69 -14.35 -11.48
N ALA A 151 -12.50 -13.80 -10.28
CA ALA A 151 -11.48 -14.27 -9.35
C ALA A 151 -11.68 -15.75 -8.99
N VAL A 152 -12.91 -16.14 -8.66
CA VAL A 152 -13.24 -17.55 -8.38
C VAL A 152 -13.01 -18.43 -9.60
N THR A 153 -13.40 -17.98 -10.80
CA THR A 153 -13.16 -18.73 -12.05
C THR A 153 -11.66 -18.98 -12.26
N VAL A 154 -10.83 -17.96 -12.06
CA VAL A 154 -9.37 -18.08 -12.20
C VAL A 154 -8.77 -19.00 -11.14
N LEU A 155 -9.22 -18.90 -9.88
CA LEU A 155 -8.74 -19.76 -8.79
C LEU A 155 -9.11 -21.24 -8.98
N THR A 156 -10.27 -21.51 -9.56
CA THR A 156 -10.75 -22.89 -9.76
C THR A 156 -10.36 -23.49 -11.11
N ALA A 157 -9.71 -22.71 -11.98
CA ALA A 157 -9.32 -23.19 -13.33
C ALA A 157 -8.05 -24.08 -13.36
N GLY A 158 -7.45 -24.37 -12.22
CA GLY A 158 -6.25 -25.24 -12.15
C GLY A 158 -4.94 -24.56 -12.50
N HIS A 159 -4.85 -23.24 -12.35
CA HIS A 159 -3.64 -22.46 -12.64
C HIS A 159 -2.57 -22.50 -11.54
N ASP A 160 -2.73 -23.35 -10.52
CA ASP A 160 -1.79 -23.46 -9.38
C ASP A 160 -1.42 -22.10 -8.76
N ILE A 161 -2.43 -21.30 -8.45
CA ILE A 161 -2.27 -20.00 -7.81
C ILE A 161 -2.07 -20.24 -6.30
N LYS A 162 -0.93 -19.79 -5.76
CA LYS A 162 -0.59 -19.91 -4.33
C LYS A 162 -0.62 -18.59 -3.59
N CYS A 163 -0.44 -17.50 -4.30
CA CYS A 163 -0.26 -16.19 -3.71
C CYS A 163 -1.31 -15.21 -4.24
N MET A 164 -1.69 -14.23 -3.43
CA MET A 164 -2.59 -13.21 -3.92
C MET A 164 -2.39 -11.84 -3.24
N PHE A 165 -2.78 -10.81 -3.98
CA PHE A 165 -3.15 -9.52 -3.41
C PHE A 165 -4.67 -9.38 -3.41
N ALA A 166 -5.24 -8.92 -2.31
CA ALA A 166 -6.62 -8.45 -2.27
C ALA A 166 -6.76 -7.26 -1.32
N THR A 167 -7.71 -6.36 -1.61
CA THR A 167 -8.15 -5.41 -0.57
C THR A 167 -8.99 -6.15 0.47
N PRO A 168 -9.06 -5.66 1.73
CA PRO A 168 -9.79 -6.34 2.80
C PRO A 168 -11.22 -6.75 2.42
N LYS A 169 -11.97 -5.82 1.87
CA LYS A 169 -13.37 -6.05 1.50
C LYS A 169 -13.55 -7.06 0.36
N LEU A 170 -12.67 -7.02 -0.64
CA LEU A 170 -12.71 -7.98 -1.74
C LEU A 170 -12.27 -9.37 -1.30
N LEU A 171 -11.34 -9.46 -0.33
CA LEU A 171 -10.95 -10.73 0.26
C LEU A 171 -12.12 -11.40 0.98
N ASP A 172 -12.85 -10.66 1.81
CA ASP A 172 -14.05 -11.13 2.50
C ASP A 172 -15.11 -11.61 1.51
N GLN A 173 -15.43 -10.82 0.48
CA GLN A 173 -16.39 -11.19 -0.57
C GLN A 173 -15.94 -12.42 -1.37
N LEU A 174 -14.63 -12.56 -1.63
CA LEU A 174 -14.09 -13.73 -2.32
C LEU A 174 -14.23 -14.99 -1.47
N CYS A 175 -13.90 -14.93 -0.18
CA CYS A 175 -14.07 -16.08 0.73
C CYS A 175 -15.53 -16.51 0.81
N THR A 176 -16.46 -15.57 0.98
CA THR A 176 -17.90 -15.84 0.96
C THR A 176 -18.34 -16.52 -0.35
N ALA A 177 -17.89 -16.01 -1.50
CA ALA A 177 -18.26 -16.58 -2.81
C ALA A 177 -17.66 -17.97 -3.05
N LEU A 178 -16.51 -18.29 -2.46
CA LEU A 178 -15.94 -19.64 -2.48
C LEU A 178 -16.74 -20.59 -1.61
N GLU A 179 -17.13 -20.18 -0.40
CA GLU A 179 -17.97 -20.97 0.51
C GLU A 179 -19.34 -21.30 -0.09
N GLU A 180 -19.99 -20.33 -0.74
CA GLU A 180 -21.24 -20.56 -1.48
C GLU A 180 -21.11 -21.63 -2.58
N ARG A 181 -19.89 -21.88 -3.07
CA ARG A 181 -19.58 -22.91 -4.07
C ARG A 181 -19.04 -24.20 -3.44
N GLY A 182 -19.06 -24.31 -2.12
CA GLY A 182 -18.63 -25.49 -1.38
C GLY A 182 -17.13 -25.71 -1.32
N THR A 183 -16.34 -24.63 -1.45
CA THR A 183 -14.88 -24.65 -1.33
C THR A 183 -14.41 -23.48 -0.46
N SER A 184 -13.12 -23.39 -0.18
CA SER A 184 -12.53 -22.34 0.65
C SER A 184 -11.26 -21.78 0.01
N ILE A 185 -10.80 -20.64 0.53
CA ILE A 185 -9.54 -20.00 0.11
C ILE A 185 -8.35 -20.94 0.27
N LYS A 186 -8.36 -21.80 1.28
CA LYS A 186 -7.36 -22.84 1.52
C LYS A 186 -7.44 -23.96 0.49
N GLU A 187 -8.66 -24.46 0.20
CA GLU A 187 -8.88 -25.59 -0.71
C GLU A 187 -8.56 -25.23 -2.16
N VAL A 188 -8.73 -23.97 -2.57
CA VAL A 188 -8.26 -23.51 -3.90
C VAL A 188 -6.75 -23.31 -3.95
N GLY A 189 -6.04 -23.54 -2.83
CA GLY A 189 -4.59 -23.65 -2.80
C GLY A 189 -3.83 -22.38 -2.43
N ILE A 190 -4.49 -21.33 -1.96
CA ILE A 190 -3.83 -20.11 -1.52
C ILE A 190 -3.08 -20.35 -0.20
N THR A 191 -1.81 -19.94 -0.16
CA THR A 191 -0.93 -20.04 1.01
C THR A 191 -0.42 -18.68 1.48
N GLY A 192 -0.31 -17.69 0.57
CA GLY A 192 0.18 -16.37 0.91
C GLY A 192 -0.73 -15.25 0.41
N ILE A 193 -1.10 -14.35 1.31
CA ILE A 193 -1.94 -13.19 1.00
C ILE A 193 -1.22 -11.93 1.50
N PHE A 194 -1.01 -10.96 0.62
CA PHE A 194 -0.74 -9.61 1.08
C PHE A 194 -1.93 -8.70 0.76
N SER A 195 -2.20 -7.77 1.67
CA SER A 195 -3.42 -6.98 1.62
C SER A 195 -3.14 -5.52 1.97
N GLY A 196 -3.86 -4.61 1.31
CA GLY A 196 -3.67 -3.18 1.50
C GLY A 196 -4.72 -2.36 0.75
N GLY A 197 -4.55 -1.05 0.79
CA GLY A 197 -5.39 -0.10 0.03
C GLY A 197 -6.61 0.43 0.77
N THR A 198 -6.88 -0.05 1.97
CA THR A 198 -7.88 0.50 2.89
C THR A 198 -7.37 0.40 4.33
N GLU A 199 -8.06 1.03 5.27
CA GLU A 199 -7.75 0.93 6.69
C GLU A 199 -7.86 -0.52 7.17
N PHE A 200 -6.87 -0.95 7.95
CA PHE A 200 -6.88 -2.22 8.67
C PHE A 200 -7.15 -1.98 10.14
N THR A 201 -8.08 -2.74 10.69
CA THR A 201 -8.30 -2.77 12.14
C THR A 201 -7.88 -4.12 12.73
N PRO A 202 -7.42 -4.17 14.00
CA PRO A 202 -7.12 -5.44 14.66
C PRO A 202 -8.32 -6.40 14.66
N GLN A 203 -9.54 -5.88 14.76
CA GLN A 203 -10.77 -6.67 14.73
C GLN A 203 -10.98 -7.36 13.39
N TRP A 204 -10.77 -6.62 12.27
CA TRP A 204 -10.88 -7.20 10.94
C TRP A 204 -9.78 -8.22 10.67
N THR A 205 -8.56 -7.93 11.11
CA THR A 205 -7.42 -8.85 10.96
C THR A 205 -7.66 -10.14 11.73
N ARG A 206 -8.17 -10.03 12.96
CA ARG A 206 -8.59 -11.18 13.76
C ARG A 206 -9.66 -12.02 13.04
N TYR A 207 -10.70 -11.37 12.53
CA TYR A 207 -11.77 -12.02 11.77
C TYR A 207 -11.22 -12.80 10.57
N CYS A 208 -10.33 -12.19 9.78
CA CYS A 208 -9.69 -12.88 8.67
C CYS A 208 -8.93 -14.13 9.12
N ILE A 209 -8.08 -14.00 10.13
CA ILE A 209 -7.23 -15.10 10.59
C ILE A 209 -8.05 -16.19 11.22
N GLU A 210 -8.93 -15.86 12.17
CA GLU A 210 -9.66 -16.85 12.97
C GLU A 210 -10.83 -17.46 12.21
N GLU A 211 -11.57 -16.67 11.42
CA GLU A 211 -12.83 -17.09 10.80
C GLU A 211 -12.67 -17.41 9.31
N LEU A 212 -12.13 -16.48 8.50
CA LEU A 212 -12.00 -16.72 7.05
C LEU A 212 -10.93 -17.77 6.70
N PHE A 213 -9.82 -17.81 7.43
CA PHE A 213 -8.73 -18.77 7.17
C PHE A 213 -8.80 -20.02 8.04
N GLY A 214 -9.61 -20.00 9.09
CA GLY A 214 -9.80 -21.14 9.98
C GLY A 214 -8.72 -21.29 11.05
N GLY A 215 -8.02 -20.21 11.41
CA GLY A 215 -7.06 -20.17 12.50
C GLY A 215 -5.71 -19.54 12.14
N PRO A 216 -4.79 -19.48 13.10
CA PRO A 216 -3.43 -18.98 12.90
C PRO A 216 -2.72 -19.67 11.73
N THR A 217 -1.67 -19.07 11.23
CA THR A 217 -0.91 -19.56 10.06
C THR A 217 -0.46 -21.02 10.18
N GLU A 218 -0.02 -21.44 11.38
CA GLU A 218 0.41 -22.83 11.65
C GLU A 218 -0.74 -23.83 11.52
N GLN A 219 -1.97 -23.41 11.73
CA GLN A 219 -3.18 -24.24 11.60
C GLN A 219 -3.80 -24.14 10.20
N SER A 220 -3.99 -22.94 9.71
CA SER A 220 -4.62 -22.67 8.42
C SER A 220 -3.72 -23.00 7.24
N GLY A 221 -2.41 -22.80 7.37
CA GLY A 221 -1.43 -22.82 6.30
C GLY A 221 -1.46 -21.56 5.44
N ILE A 222 -2.17 -20.50 5.87
CA ILE A 222 -2.29 -19.24 5.15
C ILE A 222 -1.59 -18.13 5.94
N TYR A 223 -0.61 -17.50 5.32
CA TYR A 223 0.07 -16.33 5.87
C TYR A 223 -0.50 -15.04 5.27
N MET A 224 -0.92 -14.12 6.12
CA MET A 224 -1.39 -12.82 5.70
C MET A 224 -0.44 -11.71 6.19
N THR A 225 0.00 -10.85 5.26
CA THR A 225 0.79 -9.67 5.58
C THR A 225 0.04 -8.40 5.15
N PRO A 226 -0.40 -7.57 6.11
CA PRO A 226 -0.91 -6.25 5.83
C PRO A 226 0.18 -5.34 5.27
N THR A 227 -0.18 -4.38 4.43
CA THR A 227 0.75 -3.40 3.87
C THR A 227 0.18 -2.00 3.96
N TYR A 228 1.07 -1.03 4.20
CA TYR A 228 0.76 0.38 4.19
C TYR A 228 1.61 1.09 3.15
N GLY A 229 1.00 1.94 2.36
CA GLY A 229 1.78 2.67 1.37
C GLY A 229 0.97 3.62 0.51
N ASN A 230 1.70 4.50 -0.14
CA ASN A 230 1.17 5.46 -1.06
C ASN A 230 2.09 5.67 -2.26
N THR A 231 1.69 6.56 -3.17
CA THR A 231 2.46 6.86 -4.37
C THR A 231 3.77 7.61 -4.09
N LEU A 232 3.95 8.22 -2.93
CA LEU A 232 5.15 8.98 -2.57
C LEU A 232 6.18 8.11 -1.83
N MET A 233 5.75 7.36 -0.82
CA MET A 233 6.63 6.54 -0.01
C MET A 233 7.02 5.23 -0.68
N GLY A 234 6.08 4.58 -1.34
CA GLY A 234 6.22 3.20 -1.71
C GLY A 234 5.40 2.27 -0.81
N LEU A 235 5.98 1.17 -0.40
CA LEU A 235 5.34 0.13 0.39
C LEU A 235 6.08 -0.06 1.72
N ALA A 236 5.37 0.15 2.83
CA ALA A 236 5.80 -0.29 4.15
C ALA A 236 5.32 -1.72 4.41
N CYS A 237 6.20 -2.52 4.97
CA CYS A 237 5.94 -3.91 5.33
C CYS A 237 5.45 -3.97 6.78
N SER A 238 4.70 -5.00 7.14
CA SER A 238 4.34 -5.25 8.53
C SER A 238 5.26 -6.30 9.16
N LYS A 239 5.43 -6.23 10.49
CA LYS A 239 5.87 -7.40 11.26
C LYS A 239 4.76 -8.46 11.23
N PRO A 240 5.08 -9.74 11.54
CA PRO A 240 4.06 -10.78 11.66
C PRO A 240 2.95 -10.36 12.61
N VAL A 241 1.70 -10.59 12.23
CA VAL A 241 0.53 -10.27 13.06
C VAL A 241 0.17 -11.48 13.89
N THR A 242 0.11 -11.33 15.22
CA THR A 242 -0.11 -12.43 16.14
C THR A 242 -1.26 -12.17 17.12
N ALA A 243 -1.83 -13.24 17.66
CA ALA A 243 -2.89 -13.15 18.70
C ALA A 243 -2.35 -12.60 20.02
N GLU A 244 -1.08 -12.86 20.35
CA GLU A 244 -0.40 -12.38 21.55
C GLU A 244 -0.35 -10.85 21.56
N GLU A 245 -0.15 -10.23 20.40
CA GLU A 245 -0.18 -8.78 20.21
C GLU A 245 -1.59 -8.26 19.89
N LYS A 246 -2.64 -9.07 20.13
CA LYS A 246 -4.05 -8.72 19.88
C LYS A 246 -4.30 -8.27 18.43
N TYR A 247 -3.60 -8.89 17.48
CA TYR A 247 -3.69 -8.58 16.05
C TYR A 247 -3.32 -7.13 15.69
N LYS A 248 -2.49 -6.49 16.52
CA LYS A 248 -1.94 -5.15 16.25
C LYS A 248 -1.09 -5.21 14.99
N ILE A 249 -1.26 -4.23 14.13
CA ILE A 249 -0.49 -4.10 12.90
C ILE A 249 0.49 -2.96 13.04
N SER A 250 1.78 -3.26 12.90
CA SER A 250 2.85 -2.27 12.90
C SER A 250 3.57 -2.29 11.55
N TYR A 251 3.72 -1.13 10.96
CA TYR A 251 4.33 -0.94 9.63
C TYR A 251 5.70 -0.31 9.74
N TYR A 252 6.60 -0.75 8.88
CA TYR A 252 7.98 -0.28 8.80
C TYR A 252 8.31 0.12 7.37
N ALA A 253 8.74 1.36 7.20
CA ALA A 253 9.08 1.88 5.87
C ALA A 253 10.35 1.21 5.30
N PRO A 254 10.51 1.13 3.98
CA PRO A 254 11.67 0.50 3.34
C PRO A 254 12.91 1.42 3.39
N GLN A 255 13.52 1.60 4.57
CA GLN A 255 14.73 2.40 4.72
C GLN A 255 15.92 1.81 3.94
N PRO A 256 16.82 2.67 3.43
CA PRO A 256 16.86 4.15 3.54
C PRO A 256 16.02 4.88 2.47
N ARG A 257 15.33 4.17 1.58
CA ARG A 257 14.57 4.76 0.46
C ARG A 257 13.41 5.62 0.92
N ALA A 258 12.72 5.17 1.96
CA ALA A 258 11.67 5.92 2.62
C ALA A 258 11.80 5.79 4.13
N VAL A 259 11.47 6.87 4.85
CA VAL A 259 11.43 6.94 6.31
C VAL A 259 10.04 7.36 6.74
N VAL A 260 9.50 6.69 7.75
CA VAL A 260 8.26 7.08 8.43
C VAL A 260 8.62 7.59 9.81
N GLU A 261 8.12 8.76 10.14
CA GLU A 261 8.17 9.35 11.48
C GLU A 261 6.73 9.58 11.98
N VAL A 262 6.51 9.45 13.28
CA VAL A 262 5.29 9.92 13.93
C VAL A 262 5.64 11.18 14.69
N VAL A 263 5.06 12.30 14.26
CA VAL A 263 5.43 13.64 14.77
C VAL A 263 4.28 14.29 15.53
N SER A 264 4.61 15.21 16.40
CA SER A 264 3.66 15.98 17.19
C SER A 264 2.61 16.66 16.29
N PHE A 265 1.39 16.80 16.80
CA PHE A 265 0.34 17.55 16.12
C PHE A 265 0.63 19.04 16.03
N ASP A 266 1.39 19.57 17.00
CA ASP A 266 1.68 21.02 17.13
C ASP A 266 3.03 21.39 16.45
N ASP A 267 4.04 20.52 16.53
CA ASP A 267 5.34 20.71 15.89
C ASP A 267 5.75 19.48 15.06
N HIS A 268 5.62 19.59 13.76
CA HIS A 268 5.93 18.52 12.80
C HIS A 268 7.43 18.20 12.66
N ASN A 269 8.29 18.87 13.44
CA ASN A 269 9.71 18.54 13.56
C ASN A 269 10.02 17.75 14.84
N GLU A 270 9.07 17.66 15.76
CA GLU A 270 9.19 16.91 17.00
C GLU A 270 8.61 15.50 16.82
N VAL A 271 9.47 14.48 16.97
CA VAL A 271 9.05 13.07 16.94
C VAL A 271 8.48 12.71 18.32
N VAL A 272 7.30 12.10 18.36
CA VAL A 272 6.63 11.71 19.62
C VAL A 272 7.33 10.53 20.29
N GLY A 273 7.01 10.25 21.56
CA GLY A 273 7.47 9.06 22.29
C GLY A 273 6.93 7.75 21.69
N TYR A 274 7.58 6.62 22.00
CA TYR A 274 7.06 5.31 21.63
C TYR A 274 5.71 5.03 22.28
N GLY A 275 4.74 4.56 21.49
CA GLY A 275 3.36 4.36 21.91
C GLY A 275 2.50 5.63 21.89
N ASP A 276 3.08 6.80 21.69
CA ASP A 276 2.33 8.04 21.56
C ASP A 276 1.78 8.21 20.15
N THR A 277 0.62 8.86 20.06
CA THR A 277 -0.05 9.16 18.79
C THR A 277 0.39 10.49 18.24
N GLY A 278 0.59 10.57 16.92
CA GLY A 278 0.91 11.80 16.20
C GLY A 278 0.58 11.72 14.72
N ARG A 279 1.01 12.72 13.96
CA ARG A 279 0.85 12.76 12.51
C ARG A 279 1.90 11.87 11.85
N VAL A 280 1.48 11.11 10.85
CA VAL A 280 2.41 10.34 10.02
C VAL A 280 3.13 11.29 9.06
N LYS A 281 4.46 11.31 9.15
CA LYS A 281 5.34 12.10 8.28
C LYS A 281 6.23 11.17 7.47
N LEU A 282 6.32 11.41 6.18
CA LEU A 282 7.09 10.61 5.22
C LEU A 282 8.27 11.42 4.69
N THR A 283 9.40 10.75 4.56
CA THR A 283 10.56 11.23 3.79
C THR A 283 10.89 10.19 2.72
N THR A 284 11.06 10.59 1.46
CA THR A 284 11.43 9.69 0.37
C THR A 284 12.64 10.25 -0.37
N LEU A 285 13.72 9.48 -0.36
CA LEU A 285 15.01 9.86 -0.95
C LEU A 285 15.45 8.75 -1.92
N THR A 286 15.17 8.95 -3.20
CA THR A 286 15.58 8.05 -4.26
C THR A 286 16.15 8.85 -5.44
N ASP A 287 16.76 8.17 -6.42
CA ASP A 287 17.23 8.82 -7.65
C ASP A 287 16.08 9.46 -8.45
N GLU A 288 14.86 8.98 -8.24
CA GLU A 288 13.67 9.40 -8.99
C GLU A 288 12.81 10.40 -8.23
N LEU A 289 12.91 10.44 -6.91
CA LEU A 289 12.02 11.24 -6.07
C LEU A 289 12.74 11.76 -4.82
N PHE A 290 12.69 13.07 -4.64
CA PHE A 290 13.17 13.77 -3.46
C PHE A 290 11.99 14.43 -2.73
N ILE A 291 11.59 13.84 -1.60
CA ILE A 291 10.55 14.36 -0.70
C ILE A 291 11.19 14.51 0.68
N PRO A 292 11.67 15.67 1.05
CA PRO A 292 12.35 15.90 2.33
C PRO A 292 11.43 15.79 3.55
N GLY A 293 10.13 15.97 3.36
CA GLY A 293 9.11 15.80 4.39
C GLY A 293 7.72 16.01 3.80
N PHE A 294 6.81 15.09 4.09
CA PHE A 294 5.41 15.14 3.68
C PHE A 294 4.54 14.66 4.83
N LEU A 295 3.55 15.46 5.22
CA LEU A 295 2.54 15.02 6.19
C LEU A 295 1.47 14.22 5.48
N GLU A 296 1.38 12.96 5.85
CA GLU A 296 0.31 12.09 5.37
C GLU A 296 -1.04 12.52 5.97
N ARG A 297 -2.12 12.07 5.36
CA ARG A 297 -3.48 12.33 5.85
C ARG A 297 -3.86 11.42 7.01
N ASP A 298 -2.89 10.69 7.52
CA ASP A 298 -3.06 9.72 8.57
C ASP A 298 -2.40 10.21 9.88
N GLU A 299 -2.92 9.70 10.98
CA GLU A 299 -2.32 9.67 12.28
C GLU A 299 -2.01 8.22 12.65
N GLY A 300 -1.10 8.01 13.61
CA GLY A 300 -0.72 6.68 14.08
C GLY A 300 0.10 6.76 15.35
N GLU A 301 0.44 5.59 15.90
CA GLU A 301 1.28 5.44 17.10
C GLU A 301 2.70 5.12 16.69
N ARG A 302 3.71 5.75 17.31
CA ARG A 302 5.11 5.42 17.05
C ARG A 302 5.46 4.05 17.63
N GLU A 303 6.03 3.19 16.79
CA GLU A 303 6.46 1.84 17.14
C GLU A 303 7.98 1.76 17.29
N GLU A 304 8.41 0.93 18.26
CA GLU A 304 9.82 0.59 18.45
C GLU A 304 10.36 -0.21 17.26
N PRO A 305 11.69 -0.14 17.02
CA PRO A 305 12.35 -1.02 16.06
C PRO A 305 12.02 -2.50 16.31
N PHE A 306 11.92 -3.27 15.23
CA PHE A 306 11.69 -4.70 15.27
C PHE A 306 12.88 -5.45 14.67
N GLU A 307 13.08 -6.68 15.04
CA GLU A 307 14.24 -7.49 14.69
C GLU A 307 14.61 -7.45 13.18
N THR A 308 13.59 -7.56 12.33
CA THR A 308 13.76 -7.47 10.86
C THR A 308 13.88 -6.02 10.36
N PHE A 309 13.36 -5.06 11.13
CA PHE A 309 13.31 -3.64 10.80
C PHE A 309 13.95 -2.82 11.94
N PRO A 310 15.30 -2.64 11.94
CA PRO A 310 16.02 -1.97 13.03
C PRO A 310 15.85 -0.43 13.03
N TRP A 311 14.63 0.03 12.75
CA TRP A 311 14.21 1.44 12.74
C TRP A 311 12.77 1.58 13.18
N ASP A 312 12.36 2.80 13.48
CA ASP A 312 11.02 3.10 13.97
C ASP A 312 9.94 2.72 12.97
N GLY A 313 8.83 2.25 13.50
CA GLY A 313 7.61 1.92 12.76
C GLY A 313 6.43 2.81 13.15
N VAL A 314 5.29 2.48 12.59
CA VAL A 314 3.99 3.09 12.90
C VAL A 314 2.91 2.04 13.01
N SER A 315 2.06 2.14 14.03
CA SER A 315 0.87 1.30 14.18
C SER A 315 -0.40 2.13 14.34
N GLY A 316 -1.56 1.46 14.39
CA GLY A 316 -2.83 2.13 14.59
C GLY A 316 -3.12 3.21 13.54
N VAL A 317 -2.59 3.03 12.32
CA VAL A 317 -2.71 4.00 11.23
C VAL A 317 -4.17 4.16 10.85
N ARG A 318 -4.66 5.38 10.92
CA ARG A 318 -6.03 5.76 10.59
C ARG A 318 -6.09 7.18 10.03
N PRO A 319 -7.16 7.54 9.30
CA PRO A 319 -7.34 8.91 8.84
C PRO A 319 -7.26 9.92 10.00
N PHE A 320 -6.48 10.98 9.79
CA PHE A 320 -6.35 12.05 10.78
C PHE A 320 -7.72 12.66 11.07
N HIS A 321 -8.09 12.75 12.33
CA HIS A 321 -9.45 13.06 12.80
C HIS A 321 -10.00 14.38 12.26
N GLU A 322 -9.18 15.41 12.04
CA GLU A 322 -9.63 16.68 11.45
C GLU A 322 -9.98 16.54 9.95
N ILE A 323 -9.36 15.58 9.24
CA ILE A 323 -9.56 15.35 7.81
C ILE A 323 -10.60 14.24 7.57
N ALA A 324 -10.82 13.35 8.54
CA ALA A 324 -11.70 12.19 8.43
C ALA A 324 -13.14 12.51 8.00
N GLN A 325 -13.65 13.68 8.38
CA GLN A 325 -15.00 14.14 8.00
C GLN A 325 -15.16 14.41 6.50
N SER A 326 -14.07 14.56 5.75
CA SER A 326 -14.07 14.89 4.31
C SER A 326 -13.61 13.74 3.41
N THR A 327 -13.18 12.62 3.97
CA THR A 327 -12.60 11.50 3.22
C THR A 327 -13.61 10.38 3.00
N THR A 328 -13.86 10.03 1.74
CA THR A 328 -14.57 8.78 1.40
C THR A 328 -13.60 7.64 1.65
N VAL A 329 -13.78 6.88 2.73
CA VAL A 329 -13.03 5.66 3.03
C VAL A 329 -13.16 4.67 1.87
N GLY A 330 -12.11 3.91 1.59
CA GLY A 330 -12.02 3.00 0.47
C GLY A 330 -13.25 2.11 0.29
N VAL A 331 -13.76 2.07 -0.92
CA VAL A 331 -15.09 1.50 -1.25
C VAL A 331 -14.97 0.11 -1.90
N TYR A 332 -13.73 -0.37 -2.07
CA TYR A 332 -13.42 -1.66 -2.71
C TYR A 332 -12.39 -2.44 -1.94
#